data_8e26e75fe9980374697c268b1d99113b
#
_entry.id   8e26e75fe9980374697c268b1d99113b
#
_cell.length_a   1.000
_cell.length_b   1.000
_cell.length_c   1.000
_cell.angle_alpha   90.00
_cell.angle_beta   90.00
_cell.angle_gamma   90.00
#
_symmetry.space_group_name_H-M   'P 1'
#
loop_
_entity.id
_entity.type
_entity.pdbx_description
1 polymer ?
#
loop_
_entity_poly.entity_id
_entity_poly.type
_entity_poly.pdbx_seq_one_letter_code
_entity_poly.pdbx_strand_id
1 'polypeptide(L)'
;MVNEFETIEVIDTKKENNLPIHITKKLPEHPEAPMMACVDTDKRAACAANHSATHLLDEALREVLGEHVEQKGSLVTPDSLRFDFSHFQKVTDEELRKVEHLVNAKIRANVPLQEHRNIPIEEAKELGAIALFGEKYGDHVRVIQFGSSIEFCGVPTLRYRKYRYGKIISESSVAAGVRRIEAYTGARVEEMLDTIQDTLSDLKALFNNAPDLGVAIRKYIDENAGLKKQVEDFMKEKEAAVKERLLKNVQEINGIKVIKFCLPMPAEVVKNIAFQLRGEITENLFFVAGTVDANKPMLTVMISDNLVAGGLKAGNLVKRSCQTDSGWRWRSTSLRNSRWQESGT
;
A
#
# COMPACT_ATOMS: atom_id res chain seq x y z
N MET A 1 -8.63 -23.03 -30.35
CA MET A 1 -8.77 -24.20 -31.21
C MET A 1 -9.70 -23.85 -32.36
N VAL A 2 -9.36 -24.20 -33.56
CA VAL A 2 -10.09 -23.76 -34.79
C VAL A 2 -10.37 -24.96 -35.64
N ASN A 3 -11.59 -25.08 -36.17
CA ASN A 3 -11.95 -25.98 -37.27
C ASN A 3 -12.70 -25.19 -38.36
N GLU A 4 -13.19 -25.84 -39.38
CA GLU A 4 -13.93 -25.20 -40.48
C GLU A 4 -15.31 -24.64 -40.09
N PHE A 5 -15.83 -25.03 -38.94
CA PHE A 5 -17.16 -24.59 -38.46
C PHE A 5 -17.09 -23.54 -37.38
N GLU A 6 -16.07 -23.58 -36.49
CA GLU A 6 -16.03 -22.73 -35.29
C GLU A 6 -14.62 -22.46 -34.78
N THR A 7 -14.51 -21.37 -34.00
CA THR A 7 -13.33 -21.04 -33.21
C THR A 7 -13.69 -21.11 -31.73
N ILE A 8 -12.91 -21.87 -30.95
CA ILE A 8 -13.07 -22.04 -29.52
C ILE A 8 -11.85 -21.48 -28.82
N GLU A 9 -12.11 -20.48 -27.98
CA GLU A 9 -11.08 -19.91 -27.10
C GLU A 9 -10.78 -20.88 -25.95
N VAL A 10 -9.51 -21.26 -25.82
CA VAL A 10 -8.98 -22.01 -24.68
C VAL A 10 -8.56 -21.02 -23.62
N ILE A 11 -9.17 -21.08 -22.43
CA ILE A 11 -8.89 -20.19 -21.30
C ILE A 11 -7.68 -20.69 -20.52
N ASP A 12 -7.61 -22.02 -20.31
CA ASP A 12 -6.57 -22.68 -19.54
C ASP A 12 -6.35 -24.11 -20.08
N THR A 13 -5.17 -24.64 -19.84
CA THR A 13 -4.83 -26.03 -20.16
C THR A 13 -4.18 -26.69 -18.96
N LYS A 14 -4.79 -27.75 -18.48
CA LYS A 14 -4.26 -28.57 -17.37
C LYS A 14 -3.82 -29.93 -17.89
N LYS A 15 -2.94 -30.57 -17.14
CA LYS A 15 -2.49 -31.93 -17.42
C LYS A 15 -2.93 -32.83 -16.28
N GLU A 16 -3.81 -33.79 -16.58
CA GLU A 16 -4.25 -34.83 -15.64
C GLU A 16 -3.91 -36.18 -16.20
N ASN A 17 -3.21 -37.03 -15.47
CA ASN A 17 -2.82 -38.39 -15.90
C ASN A 17 -2.19 -38.43 -17.30
N ASN A 18 -1.30 -37.48 -17.62
CA ASN A 18 -0.69 -37.29 -18.94
C ASN A 18 -1.66 -36.82 -20.06
N LEU A 19 -2.93 -36.57 -19.76
CA LEU A 19 -3.90 -36.06 -20.72
C LEU A 19 -3.96 -34.53 -20.63
N PRO A 20 -3.69 -33.76 -21.71
CA PRO A 20 -3.94 -32.34 -21.76
C PRO A 20 -5.44 -32.04 -21.79
N ILE A 21 -5.93 -31.29 -20.83
CA ILE A 21 -7.35 -30.90 -20.73
C ILE A 21 -7.42 -29.39 -21.03
N HIS A 22 -8.11 -29.02 -22.10
CA HIS A 22 -8.36 -27.66 -22.49
C HIS A 22 -9.66 -27.15 -21.86
N ILE A 23 -9.57 -26.10 -21.04
CA ILE A 23 -10.70 -25.45 -20.41
C ILE A 23 -11.19 -24.34 -21.34
N THR A 24 -12.48 -24.36 -21.67
CA THR A 24 -13.11 -23.42 -22.60
C THR A 24 -14.39 -22.85 -22.00
N LYS A 25 -14.84 -21.66 -22.49
CA LYS A 25 -16.12 -21.07 -22.06
C LYS A 25 -17.34 -21.79 -22.59
N LYS A 26 -17.22 -22.47 -23.73
CA LYS A 26 -18.26 -23.24 -24.36
C LYS A 26 -17.68 -24.57 -24.89
N LEU A 27 -18.50 -25.62 -24.94
CA LEU A 27 -18.13 -26.86 -25.60
C LEU A 27 -18.18 -26.70 -27.11
N PRO A 28 -17.38 -27.48 -27.88
CA PRO A 28 -17.51 -27.55 -29.33
C PRO A 28 -18.91 -28.00 -29.74
N GLU A 29 -19.43 -27.38 -30.79
CA GLU A 29 -20.68 -27.82 -31.41
C GLU A 29 -20.43 -29.08 -32.29
N HIS A 30 -19.20 -29.20 -32.82
CA HIS A 30 -18.74 -30.33 -33.62
C HIS A 30 -17.51 -31.00 -32.99
N PRO A 31 -17.67 -31.73 -31.86
CA PRO A 31 -16.54 -32.33 -31.13
C PRO A 31 -15.81 -33.44 -31.90
N GLU A 32 -16.48 -34.04 -32.88
CA GLU A 32 -15.93 -35.06 -33.78
C GLU A 32 -15.05 -34.49 -34.90
N ALA A 33 -15.16 -33.19 -35.18
CA ALA A 33 -14.38 -32.56 -36.23
C ALA A 33 -12.93 -32.33 -35.76
N PRO A 34 -11.92 -32.55 -36.61
CA PRO A 34 -10.53 -32.28 -36.28
C PRO A 34 -10.33 -30.80 -35.95
N MET A 35 -9.71 -30.49 -34.81
CA MET A 35 -9.40 -29.13 -34.41
C MET A 35 -7.92 -28.84 -34.49
N MET A 36 -7.57 -27.73 -35.09
CA MET A 36 -6.22 -27.18 -35.08
C MET A 36 -6.00 -26.35 -33.86
N ALA A 37 -4.97 -26.68 -33.05
CA ALA A 37 -4.54 -25.86 -31.91
C ALA A 37 -3.68 -24.69 -32.39
N CYS A 38 -4.21 -23.48 -32.30
CA CYS A 38 -3.49 -22.25 -32.59
C CYS A 38 -2.99 -21.65 -31.27
N VAL A 39 -1.69 -21.58 -31.11
CA VAL A 39 -1.06 -20.97 -29.92
C VAL A 39 -0.91 -19.48 -30.14
N ASP A 40 -1.30 -18.69 -29.12
CA ASP A 40 -0.99 -17.26 -29.06
C ASP A 40 0.54 -17.06 -29.02
N THR A 41 1.10 -16.55 -30.12
CA THR A 41 2.54 -16.42 -30.31
C THR A 41 3.16 -15.39 -29.36
N ASP A 42 2.41 -14.34 -29.03
CA ASP A 42 2.91 -13.25 -28.20
C ASP A 42 2.93 -13.67 -26.72
N LYS A 43 1.86 -14.31 -26.26
CA LYS A 43 1.83 -14.91 -24.90
C LYS A 43 2.91 -15.98 -24.75
N ARG A 44 3.10 -16.82 -25.76
CA ARG A 44 4.16 -17.82 -25.76
C ARG A 44 5.55 -17.20 -25.70
N ALA A 45 5.77 -16.13 -26.44
CA ALA A 45 7.05 -15.41 -26.45
C ALA A 45 7.31 -14.74 -25.07
N ALA A 46 6.27 -14.13 -24.47
CA ALA A 46 6.37 -13.53 -23.15
C ALA A 46 6.67 -14.59 -22.06
N CYS A 47 5.94 -15.73 -22.04
CA CYS A 47 6.24 -16.84 -21.14
C CYS A 47 7.69 -17.33 -21.30
N ALA A 48 8.15 -17.50 -22.53
CA ALA A 48 9.49 -18.01 -22.77
C ALA A 48 10.58 -16.98 -22.41
N ALA A 49 10.28 -15.67 -22.50
CA ALA A 49 11.16 -14.61 -21.99
C ALA A 49 11.26 -14.66 -20.46
N ASN A 50 10.13 -14.70 -19.77
CA ASN A 50 10.07 -14.83 -18.32
C ASN A 50 10.76 -16.11 -17.83
N HIS A 51 10.57 -17.22 -18.52
CA HIS A 51 11.23 -18.47 -18.21
C HIS A 51 12.76 -18.39 -18.36
N SER A 52 13.25 -17.81 -19.46
CA SER A 52 14.68 -17.60 -19.63
C SER A 52 15.28 -16.67 -18.57
N ALA A 53 14.52 -15.63 -18.16
CA ALA A 53 14.93 -14.74 -17.07
C ALA A 53 14.99 -15.46 -15.72
N THR A 54 14.14 -16.48 -15.50
CA THR A 54 14.17 -17.31 -14.29
C THR A 54 15.51 -18.02 -14.13
N HIS A 55 16.07 -18.59 -15.19
CA HIS A 55 17.38 -19.23 -15.17
C HIS A 55 18.51 -18.23 -14.86
N LEU A 56 18.47 -17.04 -15.47
CA LEU A 56 19.46 -16.00 -15.15
C LEU A 56 19.33 -15.48 -13.72
N LEU A 57 18.09 -15.44 -13.20
CA LEU A 57 17.83 -15.03 -11.85
C LEU A 57 18.41 -16.04 -10.84
N ASP A 58 18.21 -17.33 -11.07
CA ASP A 58 18.78 -18.37 -10.22
C ASP A 58 20.32 -18.27 -10.16
N GLU A 59 20.97 -18.18 -11.31
CA GLU A 59 22.42 -18.02 -11.39
C GLU A 59 22.90 -16.75 -10.67
N ALA A 60 22.24 -15.61 -10.90
CA ALA A 60 22.61 -14.35 -10.27
C ALA A 60 22.38 -14.35 -8.75
N LEU A 61 21.33 -15.01 -8.27
CA LEU A 61 21.08 -15.18 -6.84
C LEU A 61 22.15 -16.05 -6.18
N ARG A 62 22.58 -17.13 -6.83
CA ARG A 62 23.70 -17.97 -6.34
C ARG A 62 25.01 -17.21 -6.30
N GLU A 63 25.27 -16.39 -7.30
CA GLU A 63 26.49 -15.57 -7.37
C GLU A 63 26.54 -14.51 -6.24
N VAL A 64 25.40 -13.89 -5.93
CA VAL A 64 25.32 -12.79 -4.94
C VAL A 64 25.12 -13.27 -3.51
N LEU A 65 24.25 -14.28 -3.30
CA LEU A 65 23.86 -14.75 -1.98
C LEU A 65 24.60 -16.02 -1.53
N GLY A 66 25.17 -16.77 -2.48
CA GLY A 66 25.91 -17.97 -2.23
C GLY A 66 25.29 -19.26 -2.76
N GLU A 67 26.09 -20.33 -2.78
CA GLU A 67 25.71 -21.63 -3.37
C GLU A 67 24.57 -22.36 -2.66
N HIS A 68 24.18 -21.94 -1.45
CA HIS A 68 23.05 -22.50 -0.72
C HIS A 68 21.69 -22.14 -1.33
N VAL A 69 21.67 -21.21 -2.27
CA VAL A 69 20.45 -20.85 -3.02
C VAL A 69 20.06 -22.02 -3.91
N GLU A 70 18.87 -22.56 -3.68
CA GLU A 70 18.25 -23.60 -4.48
C GLU A 70 16.82 -23.22 -4.80
N GLN A 71 16.37 -23.49 -6.02
CA GLN A 71 14.98 -23.30 -6.40
C GLN A 71 14.05 -24.21 -5.57
N LYS A 72 13.07 -23.63 -4.90
CA LYS A 72 12.01 -24.35 -4.16
C LYS A 72 10.67 -24.32 -4.90
N GLY A 73 10.50 -23.42 -5.85
CA GLY A 73 9.36 -23.34 -6.73
C GLY A 73 9.51 -22.22 -7.75
N SER A 74 8.76 -22.31 -8.85
CA SER A 74 8.68 -21.22 -9.83
C SER A 74 7.30 -21.19 -10.47
N LEU A 75 6.91 -20.00 -10.93
CA LEU A 75 5.73 -19.82 -11.75
C LEU A 75 6.06 -18.81 -12.84
N VAL A 76 5.80 -19.20 -14.07
CA VAL A 76 6.03 -18.36 -15.25
C VAL A 76 4.71 -18.16 -15.97
N THR A 77 4.34 -16.89 -16.13
CA THR A 77 3.15 -16.44 -16.88
C THR A 77 3.58 -15.51 -18.01
N PRO A 78 2.69 -15.12 -18.93
CA PRO A 78 3.01 -14.06 -19.88
C PRO A 78 3.36 -12.72 -19.21
N ASP A 79 2.76 -12.42 -18.06
CA ASP A 79 2.84 -11.14 -17.38
C ASP A 79 4.02 -11.02 -16.41
N SER A 80 4.43 -12.16 -15.80
CA SER A 80 5.43 -12.16 -14.73
C SER A 80 6.12 -13.50 -14.57
N LEU A 81 7.25 -13.47 -13.88
CA LEU A 81 7.87 -14.65 -13.29
C LEU A 81 7.85 -14.54 -11.75
N ARG A 82 7.77 -15.69 -11.11
CA ARG A 82 7.90 -15.85 -9.67
C ARG A 82 8.94 -16.94 -9.41
N PHE A 83 9.86 -16.66 -8.52
CA PHE A 83 10.93 -17.57 -8.15
C PHE A 83 11.03 -17.71 -6.63
N ASP A 84 10.84 -18.90 -6.12
CA ASP A 84 10.92 -19.25 -4.71
C ASP A 84 12.24 -20.01 -4.48
N PHE A 85 13.04 -19.57 -3.51
CA PHE A 85 14.39 -20.11 -3.29
C PHE A 85 14.74 -20.19 -1.80
N SER A 86 15.70 -21.07 -1.48
CA SER A 86 16.23 -21.22 -0.12
C SER A 86 17.13 -20.06 0.25
N HIS A 87 16.73 -19.28 1.28
CA HIS A 87 17.58 -18.27 1.90
C HIS A 87 17.04 -17.90 3.27
N PHE A 88 17.93 -17.73 4.25
CA PHE A 88 17.53 -17.60 5.67
C PHE A 88 17.25 -16.16 6.09
N GLN A 89 17.67 -15.17 5.32
CA GLN A 89 17.56 -13.76 5.65
C GLN A 89 16.75 -13.02 4.60
N LYS A 90 16.27 -11.82 4.95
CA LYS A 90 15.72 -10.90 3.95
C LYS A 90 16.85 -10.47 3.02
N VAL A 91 16.59 -10.54 1.71
CA VAL A 91 17.53 -10.01 0.71
C VAL A 91 17.49 -8.48 0.78
N THR A 92 18.64 -7.86 0.91
CA THR A 92 18.75 -6.41 1.01
C THR A 92 18.52 -5.74 -0.34
N ASP A 93 18.11 -4.46 -0.31
CA ASP A 93 17.92 -3.69 -1.55
C ASP A 93 19.21 -3.58 -2.38
N GLU A 94 20.37 -3.60 -1.73
CA GLU A 94 21.67 -3.60 -2.42
C GLU A 94 21.93 -4.92 -3.13
N GLU A 95 21.68 -6.06 -2.47
CA GLU A 95 21.78 -7.38 -3.07
C GLU A 95 20.80 -7.57 -4.22
N LEU A 96 19.53 -7.15 -4.05
CA LEU A 96 18.54 -7.18 -5.12
C LEU A 96 18.98 -6.36 -6.34
N ARG A 97 19.57 -5.19 -6.14
CA ARG A 97 20.14 -4.39 -7.24
C ARG A 97 21.29 -5.09 -7.91
N LYS A 98 22.18 -5.72 -7.17
CA LYS A 98 23.29 -6.50 -7.75
C LYS A 98 22.77 -7.65 -8.60
N VAL A 99 21.83 -8.43 -8.09
CA VAL A 99 21.18 -9.52 -8.83
C VAL A 99 20.53 -8.99 -10.12
N GLU A 100 19.73 -7.94 -10.04
CA GLU A 100 19.08 -7.34 -11.20
C GLU A 100 20.10 -6.84 -12.23
N HIS A 101 21.18 -6.22 -11.79
CA HIS A 101 22.25 -5.75 -12.67
C HIS A 101 22.96 -6.92 -13.39
N LEU A 102 23.23 -8.03 -12.69
CA LEU A 102 23.85 -9.23 -13.28
C LEU A 102 22.92 -9.86 -14.33
N VAL A 103 21.63 -10.07 -14.00
CA VAL A 103 20.63 -10.56 -14.94
C VAL A 103 20.59 -9.69 -16.19
N ASN A 104 20.49 -8.38 -16.01
CA ASN A 104 20.42 -7.44 -17.14
C ASN A 104 21.72 -7.35 -17.93
N ALA A 105 22.88 -7.55 -17.29
CA ALA A 105 24.16 -7.62 -17.99
C ALA A 105 24.20 -8.84 -18.93
N LYS A 106 23.75 -10.00 -18.46
CA LYS A 106 23.66 -11.24 -19.27
C LYS A 106 22.65 -11.12 -20.41
N ILE A 107 21.50 -10.47 -20.16
CA ILE A 107 20.52 -10.16 -21.21
C ILE A 107 21.15 -9.27 -22.30
N ARG A 108 21.86 -8.21 -21.93
CA ARG A 108 22.53 -7.29 -22.88
C ARG A 108 23.68 -7.97 -23.64
N ALA A 109 24.41 -8.84 -22.97
CA ALA A 109 25.47 -9.64 -23.60
C ALA A 109 24.92 -10.62 -24.65
N ASN A 110 23.60 -10.83 -24.68
CA ASN A 110 22.90 -11.72 -25.61
C ASN A 110 23.54 -13.12 -25.66
N VAL A 111 23.82 -13.69 -24.47
CA VAL A 111 24.44 -14.99 -24.32
C VAL A 111 23.67 -16.04 -25.13
N PRO A 112 24.31 -16.82 -26.00
CA PRO A 112 23.63 -17.78 -26.85
C PRO A 112 23.04 -18.91 -26.02
N LEU A 113 21.79 -19.28 -26.30
CA LEU A 113 21.20 -20.51 -25.79
C LEU A 113 21.82 -21.70 -26.53
N GLN A 114 22.44 -22.59 -25.75
CA GLN A 114 22.82 -23.95 -26.21
C GLN A 114 21.78 -24.92 -25.66
N GLU A 115 21.30 -25.82 -26.50
CA GLU A 115 20.24 -26.76 -26.14
C GLU A 115 20.69 -28.17 -26.49
N HIS A 116 20.73 -29.01 -25.46
CA HIS A 116 20.98 -30.46 -25.60
C HIS A 116 19.68 -31.21 -25.40
N ARG A 117 19.16 -31.78 -26.47
CA ARG A 117 17.86 -32.46 -26.44
C ARG A 117 18.07 -33.97 -26.38
N ASN A 118 17.25 -34.63 -25.54
CA ASN A 118 17.17 -36.09 -25.47
C ASN A 118 18.53 -36.74 -25.20
N ILE A 119 19.33 -36.16 -24.31
CA ILE A 119 20.59 -36.75 -23.87
C ILE A 119 20.37 -37.63 -22.64
N PRO A 120 21.21 -38.70 -22.44
CA PRO A 120 21.15 -39.49 -21.23
C PRO A 120 21.37 -38.63 -19.98
N ILE A 121 20.66 -38.96 -18.89
CA ILE A 121 20.72 -38.18 -17.65
C ILE A 121 22.14 -38.16 -17.07
N GLU A 122 22.91 -39.23 -17.26
CA GLU A 122 24.30 -39.30 -16.78
C GLU A 122 25.22 -38.33 -17.56
N GLU A 123 25.05 -38.24 -18.88
CA GLU A 123 25.76 -37.26 -19.71
C GLU A 123 25.43 -35.83 -19.30
N ALA A 124 24.14 -35.56 -18.97
CA ALA A 124 23.68 -34.26 -18.48
C ALA A 124 24.39 -33.90 -17.14
N LYS A 125 24.54 -34.86 -16.24
CA LYS A 125 25.26 -34.67 -14.97
C LYS A 125 26.75 -34.41 -15.19
N GLU A 126 27.36 -35.12 -16.14
CA GLU A 126 28.78 -34.90 -16.51
C GLU A 126 29.02 -33.49 -17.08
N LEU A 127 28.01 -32.92 -17.78
CA LEU A 127 28.03 -31.52 -18.22
C LEU A 127 27.90 -30.53 -17.06
N GLY A 128 27.65 -31.00 -15.83
CA GLY A 128 27.42 -30.16 -14.66
C GLY A 128 26.04 -29.56 -14.57
N ALA A 129 25.04 -30.16 -15.27
CA ALA A 129 23.70 -29.65 -15.27
C ALA A 129 22.99 -29.77 -13.89
N ILE A 130 22.43 -28.67 -13.41
CA ILE A 130 21.72 -28.59 -12.14
C ILE A 130 20.33 -29.11 -12.32
N ALA A 131 19.93 -30.09 -11.49
CA ALA A 131 18.56 -30.62 -11.45
C ALA A 131 17.71 -29.80 -10.49
N LEU A 132 16.45 -29.54 -10.86
CA LEU A 132 15.51 -28.87 -9.99
C LEU A 132 15.10 -29.78 -8.82
N PHE A 133 15.02 -29.22 -7.63
CA PHE A 133 14.67 -29.99 -6.44
C PHE A 133 13.27 -30.58 -6.52
N GLY A 134 13.16 -31.89 -6.28
CA GLY A 134 11.87 -32.61 -6.20
C GLY A 134 11.29 -33.07 -7.54
N GLU A 135 11.91 -32.77 -8.67
CA GLU A 135 11.47 -33.30 -9.97
C GLU A 135 12.03 -34.70 -10.22
N LYS A 136 11.18 -35.56 -10.81
CA LYS A 136 11.57 -36.89 -11.28
C LYS A 136 11.85 -36.82 -12.78
N TYR A 137 13.09 -37.04 -13.14
CA TYR A 137 13.52 -37.07 -14.53
C TYR A 137 13.51 -38.53 -15.06
N GLY A 138 13.22 -38.65 -16.34
CA GLY A 138 13.38 -39.93 -17.05
C GLY A 138 14.84 -40.21 -17.39
N ASP A 139 15.09 -41.33 -18.10
CA ASP A 139 16.42 -41.74 -18.53
C ASP A 139 17.07 -40.73 -19.50
N HIS A 140 16.25 -39.97 -20.23
CA HIS A 140 16.66 -38.95 -21.17
C HIS A 140 16.06 -37.60 -20.80
N VAL A 141 16.88 -36.57 -20.89
CA VAL A 141 16.54 -35.21 -20.47
C VAL A 141 16.87 -34.17 -21.53
N ARG A 142 16.26 -33.01 -21.39
CA ARG A 142 16.64 -31.80 -22.10
C ARG A 142 17.45 -30.90 -21.15
N VAL A 143 18.62 -30.47 -21.59
CA VAL A 143 19.47 -29.52 -20.88
C VAL A 143 19.57 -28.25 -21.67
N ILE A 144 19.47 -27.13 -20.99
CA ILE A 144 19.73 -25.81 -21.53
C ILE A 144 20.97 -25.21 -20.89
N GLN A 145 21.74 -24.50 -21.70
CA GLN A 145 22.94 -23.82 -21.24
C GLN A 145 22.92 -22.35 -21.68
N PHE A 146 23.11 -21.47 -20.72
CA PHE A 146 23.30 -20.04 -20.91
C PHE A 146 24.63 -19.61 -20.29
N GLY A 147 25.68 -19.59 -21.10
CA GLY A 147 27.04 -19.31 -20.60
C GLY A 147 27.46 -20.34 -19.57
N SER A 148 27.60 -19.93 -18.31
CA SER A 148 27.97 -20.77 -17.16
C SER A 148 26.80 -21.52 -16.52
N SER A 149 25.56 -21.08 -16.73
CA SER A 149 24.35 -21.77 -16.21
C SER A 149 24.01 -22.95 -17.10
N ILE A 150 23.97 -24.16 -16.52
CA ILE A 150 23.61 -25.41 -17.19
C ILE A 150 22.50 -26.07 -16.33
N GLU A 151 21.29 -26.24 -16.88
CA GLU A 151 20.15 -26.69 -16.10
C GLU A 151 19.29 -27.69 -16.87
N PHE A 152 18.66 -28.61 -16.14
CA PHE A 152 17.59 -29.46 -16.68
C PHE A 152 16.35 -28.60 -16.95
N CYS A 153 15.83 -28.64 -18.17
CA CYS A 153 14.65 -27.82 -18.51
C CYS A 153 13.79 -28.44 -19.61
N GLY A 154 12.56 -28.79 -19.25
CA GLY A 154 11.56 -29.36 -20.18
C GLY A 154 10.70 -28.32 -20.91
N VAL A 155 10.79 -27.04 -20.58
CA VAL A 155 9.88 -25.98 -21.03
C VAL A 155 10.54 -25.11 -22.12
N PRO A 156 9.76 -24.50 -23.06
CA PRO A 156 10.33 -23.61 -24.07
C PRO A 156 11.05 -22.41 -23.48
N THR A 157 12.28 -22.18 -23.95
CA THR A 157 13.13 -21.03 -23.63
C THR A 157 13.39 -20.21 -24.88
N LEU A 158 13.65 -18.93 -24.73
CA LEU A 158 14.01 -18.03 -25.83
C LEU A 158 15.48 -17.63 -25.77
N ARG A 159 16.05 -17.33 -26.97
CA ARG A 159 17.28 -16.54 -27.07
C ARG A 159 17.01 -15.13 -26.54
N TYR A 160 17.94 -14.55 -25.77
CA TYR A 160 17.79 -13.25 -25.09
C TYR A 160 17.48 -12.04 -26.02
N ARG A 161 17.66 -12.16 -27.32
CA ARG A 161 17.35 -11.10 -28.30
C ARG A 161 15.91 -10.59 -28.25
N LYS A 162 14.97 -11.35 -27.66
CA LYS A 162 13.52 -11.00 -27.70
C LYS A 162 13.02 -10.26 -26.47
N TYR A 163 13.77 -10.20 -25.36
CA TYR A 163 13.43 -9.35 -24.22
C TYR A 163 14.65 -8.53 -23.80
N ARG A 164 14.45 -7.24 -23.60
CA ARG A 164 15.54 -6.27 -23.47
C ARG A 164 15.93 -5.95 -22.05
N TYR A 165 15.07 -6.25 -21.08
CA TYR A 165 15.24 -5.88 -19.68
C TYR A 165 14.43 -6.77 -18.75
N GLY A 166 14.97 -7.05 -17.55
CA GLY A 166 14.29 -7.69 -16.45
C GLY A 166 14.27 -6.76 -15.24
N LYS A 167 13.13 -6.68 -14.55
CA LYS A 167 12.95 -5.85 -13.37
C LYS A 167 12.39 -6.65 -12.22
N ILE A 168 13.10 -6.67 -11.09
CA ILE A 168 12.62 -7.24 -9.83
C ILE A 168 11.57 -6.27 -9.27
N ILE A 169 10.38 -6.79 -8.96
CA ILE A 169 9.23 -6.02 -8.47
C ILE A 169 9.09 -6.16 -6.96
N SER A 170 9.23 -7.38 -6.45
CA SER A 170 9.05 -7.66 -5.03
C SER A 170 10.00 -8.74 -4.54
N GLU A 171 10.31 -8.68 -3.24
CA GLU A 171 10.98 -9.73 -2.49
C GLU A 171 10.23 -9.95 -1.17
N SER A 172 9.90 -11.21 -0.84
CA SER A 172 9.10 -11.53 0.33
C SER A 172 9.46 -12.91 0.91
N SER A 173 9.06 -13.14 2.17
CA SER A 173 9.14 -14.45 2.80
C SER A 173 7.88 -15.27 2.49
N VAL A 174 8.05 -16.54 2.13
CA VAL A 174 6.95 -17.48 1.87
C VAL A 174 6.81 -18.50 3.01
N ALA A 175 7.96 -18.98 3.49
CA ALA A 175 8.05 -19.94 4.59
C ALA A 175 9.39 -19.76 5.33
N ALA A 176 9.58 -20.47 6.41
CA ALA A 176 10.86 -20.47 7.12
C ALA A 176 11.99 -20.96 6.17
N GLY A 177 12.99 -20.10 5.97
CA GLY A 177 14.11 -20.38 5.07
C GLY A 177 13.79 -20.36 3.57
N VAL A 178 12.60 -19.85 3.16
CA VAL A 178 12.21 -19.72 1.76
C VAL A 178 11.82 -18.27 1.44
N ARG A 179 12.51 -17.71 0.47
CA ARG A 179 12.26 -16.36 -0.05
C ARG A 179 11.66 -16.44 -1.45
N ARG A 180 10.92 -15.41 -1.81
CA ARG A 180 10.25 -15.24 -3.11
C ARG A 180 10.68 -13.96 -3.77
N ILE A 181 11.01 -14.03 -5.05
CA ILE A 181 11.17 -12.87 -5.93
C ILE A 181 10.10 -12.94 -7.02
N GLU A 182 9.49 -11.79 -7.28
CA GLU A 182 8.63 -11.57 -8.44
C GLU A 182 9.31 -10.57 -9.37
N ALA A 183 9.27 -10.82 -10.68
CA ALA A 183 9.92 -9.96 -11.67
C ALA A 183 9.13 -9.91 -12.97
N TYR A 184 9.33 -8.82 -13.71
CA TYR A 184 8.80 -8.59 -15.05
C TYR A 184 9.91 -8.61 -16.09
N THR A 185 9.58 -8.95 -17.33
CA THR A 185 10.48 -8.84 -18.48
C THR A 185 9.80 -8.16 -19.68
N GLY A 186 10.63 -7.66 -20.61
CA GLY A 186 10.15 -7.17 -21.92
C GLY A 186 9.10 -6.05 -21.82
N ALA A 187 8.03 -6.18 -22.58
CA ALA A 187 6.98 -5.17 -22.69
C ALA A 187 6.34 -4.82 -21.35
N ARG A 188 6.24 -5.79 -20.42
CA ARG A 188 5.68 -5.53 -19.09
C ARG A 188 6.50 -4.54 -18.26
N VAL A 189 7.83 -4.51 -18.49
CA VAL A 189 8.70 -3.50 -17.87
C VAL A 189 8.49 -2.14 -18.48
N GLU A 190 8.30 -2.07 -19.81
CA GLU A 190 7.98 -0.81 -20.53
C GLU A 190 6.67 -0.21 -20.00
N GLU A 191 5.59 -0.99 -19.90
CA GLU A 191 4.31 -0.56 -19.32
C GLU A 191 4.45 -0.05 -17.88
N MET A 192 5.26 -0.72 -17.06
CA MET A 192 5.53 -0.28 -15.69
C MET A 192 6.27 1.05 -15.65
N LEU A 193 7.27 1.25 -16.52
CA LEU A 193 8.00 2.50 -16.62
C LEU A 193 7.11 3.64 -17.08
N ASP A 194 6.23 3.41 -18.05
CA ASP A 194 5.24 4.39 -18.51
C ASP A 194 4.31 4.80 -17.37
N THR A 195 3.78 3.83 -16.60
CA THR A 195 2.93 4.11 -15.43
C THR A 195 3.66 4.95 -14.37
N ILE A 196 4.94 4.65 -14.10
CA ILE A 196 5.77 5.43 -13.18
C ILE A 196 5.99 6.85 -13.72
N GLN A 197 6.28 6.97 -15.01
CA GLN A 197 6.48 8.25 -15.68
C GLN A 197 5.22 9.13 -15.61
N ASP A 198 4.06 8.55 -15.91
CA ASP A 198 2.77 9.24 -15.84
C ASP A 198 2.47 9.71 -14.41
N THR A 199 2.62 8.81 -13.43
CA THR A 199 2.45 9.16 -12.01
C THR A 199 3.38 10.29 -11.58
N LEU A 200 4.64 10.26 -12.00
CA LEU A 200 5.60 11.31 -11.70
C LEU A 200 5.22 12.63 -12.36
N SER A 201 4.71 12.58 -13.60
CA SER A 201 4.25 13.74 -14.34
C SER A 201 3.04 14.38 -13.67
N ASP A 202 2.07 13.58 -13.26
CA ASP A 202 0.89 14.04 -12.52
C ASP A 202 1.27 14.68 -11.19
N LEU A 203 2.18 14.06 -10.44
CA LEU A 203 2.70 14.64 -9.20
C LEU A 203 3.41 15.97 -9.45
N LYS A 204 4.24 16.07 -10.49
CA LYS A 204 4.90 17.34 -10.86
C LYS A 204 3.89 18.42 -11.21
N ALA A 205 2.81 18.08 -11.91
CA ALA A 205 1.76 19.03 -12.27
C ALA A 205 1.08 19.64 -11.02
N LEU A 206 0.86 18.85 -9.96
CA LEU A 206 0.33 19.36 -8.68
C LEU A 206 1.24 20.39 -8.01
N PHE A 207 2.54 20.35 -8.29
CA PHE A 207 3.56 21.26 -7.74
C PHE A 207 4.10 22.26 -8.79
N ASN A 208 3.24 22.72 -9.72
CA ASN A 208 3.59 23.70 -10.74
C ASN A 208 4.80 23.29 -11.62
N ASN A 209 4.94 22.01 -11.92
CA ASN A 209 6.05 21.44 -12.66
C ASN A 209 7.43 21.75 -12.06
N ALA A 210 7.53 21.75 -10.74
CA ALA A 210 8.77 22.00 -10.03
C ALA A 210 9.89 21.06 -10.53
N PRO A 211 11.10 21.58 -10.82
CA PRO A 211 12.20 20.75 -11.31
C PRO A 211 12.66 19.71 -10.27
N ASP A 212 12.58 20.05 -8.98
CA ASP A 212 12.83 19.14 -7.85
C ASP A 212 11.56 19.00 -7.01
N LEU A 213 10.86 17.89 -7.21
CA LEU A 213 9.63 17.56 -6.51
C LEU A 213 9.85 17.39 -5.00
N GLY A 214 11.00 16.82 -4.60
CA GLY A 214 11.32 16.60 -3.19
C GLY A 214 11.49 17.92 -2.43
N VAL A 215 12.13 18.92 -3.04
CA VAL A 215 12.26 20.26 -2.49
C VAL A 215 10.89 20.94 -2.42
N ALA A 216 10.08 20.85 -3.47
CA ALA A 216 8.76 21.46 -3.50
C ALA A 216 7.85 20.89 -2.40
N ILE A 217 7.80 19.55 -2.25
CA ILE A 217 7.00 18.90 -1.20
C ILE A 217 7.46 19.35 0.20
N ARG A 218 8.76 19.36 0.47
CA ARG A 218 9.28 19.83 1.77
C ARG A 218 8.84 21.25 2.06
N LYS A 219 8.95 22.14 1.08
CA LYS A 219 8.51 23.54 1.21
C LYS A 219 7.04 23.63 1.59
N TYR A 220 6.16 22.88 0.93
CA TYR A 220 4.72 22.87 1.27
C TYR A 220 4.43 22.28 2.65
N ILE A 221 5.20 21.28 3.08
CA ILE A 221 5.09 20.73 4.44
C ILE A 221 5.45 21.81 5.48
N ASP A 222 6.55 22.54 5.26
CA ASP A 222 7.03 23.58 6.18
C ASP A 222 6.06 24.77 6.19
N GLU A 223 5.56 25.19 5.04
CA GLU A 223 4.54 26.24 4.94
C GLU A 223 3.24 25.83 5.66
N ASN A 224 2.80 24.60 5.50
CA ASN A 224 1.60 24.10 6.19
C ASN A 224 1.80 24.06 7.71
N ALA A 225 2.97 23.66 8.18
CA ALA A 225 3.32 23.70 9.61
C ALA A 225 3.33 25.14 10.15
N GLY A 226 3.90 26.07 9.38
CA GLY A 226 3.90 27.50 9.70
C GLY A 226 2.48 28.09 9.77
N LEU A 227 1.65 27.79 8.78
CA LEU A 227 0.25 28.24 8.75
C LEU A 227 -0.57 27.68 9.92
N LYS A 228 -0.39 26.41 10.26
CA LYS A 228 -1.05 25.80 11.43
C LYS A 228 -0.68 26.55 12.72
N LYS A 229 0.61 26.84 12.91
CA LYS A 229 1.07 27.61 14.07
C LYS A 229 0.47 29.03 14.11
N GLN A 230 0.43 29.69 12.97
CA GLN A 230 -0.18 31.05 12.89
C GLN A 230 -1.67 31.00 13.26
N VAL A 231 -2.41 29.96 12.75
CA VAL A 231 -3.82 29.77 13.10
C VAL A 231 -3.99 29.53 14.61
N GLU A 232 -3.14 28.70 15.21
CA GLU A 232 -3.16 28.45 16.66
C GLU A 232 -2.88 29.74 17.47
N ASP A 233 -1.90 30.49 17.07
CA ASP A 233 -1.54 31.77 17.74
C ASP A 233 -2.68 32.78 17.61
N PHE A 234 -3.27 32.91 16.42
CA PHE A 234 -4.43 33.76 16.18
C PHE A 234 -5.66 33.36 17.01
N MET A 235 -5.87 32.03 17.15
CA MET A 235 -6.95 31.50 17.99
C MET A 235 -6.70 31.83 19.48
N LYS A 236 -5.46 31.74 19.97
CA LYS A 236 -5.10 32.14 21.35
C LYS A 236 -5.30 33.63 21.61
N GLU A 237 -4.89 34.50 20.68
CA GLU A 237 -5.15 35.93 20.78
C GLU A 237 -6.64 36.26 20.83
N LYS A 238 -7.42 35.62 19.96
CA LYS A 238 -8.88 35.76 19.94
C LYS A 238 -9.51 35.27 21.23
N GLU A 239 -9.04 34.15 21.77
CA GLU A 239 -9.47 33.58 23.05
C GLU A 239 -9.20 34.57 24.19
N ALA A 240 -7.99 35.16 24.28
CA ALA A 240 -7.62 36.15 25.29
C ALA A 240 -8.47 37.40 25.19
N ALA A 241 -8.68 37.94 24.00
CA ALA A 241 -9.51 39.12 23.78
C ALA A 241 -10.97 38.90 24.19
N VAL A 242 -11.55 37.73 23.85
CA VAL A 242 -12.92 37.37 24.27
C VAL A 242 -12.99 37.22 25.78
N LYS A 243 -12.02 36.55 26.40
CA LYS A 243 -11.95 36.38 27.87
C LYS A 243 -11.93 37.75 28.57
N GLU A 244 -11.04 38.67 28.14
CA GLU A 244 -10.97 40.02 28.72
C GLU A 244 -12.30 40.79 28.59
N ARG A 245 -12.94 40.71 27.43
CA ARG A 245 -14.26 41.30 27.20
C ARG A 245 -15.33 40.70 28.11
N LEU A 246 -15.30 39.41 28.37
CA LEU A 246 -16.24 38.73 29.25
C LEU A 246 -16.06 39.10 30.71
N LEU A 247 -14.81 39.24 31.15
CA LEU A 247 -14.48 39.72 32.52
C LEU A 247 -14.96 41.18 32.78
N LYS A 248 -14.88 42.05 31.76
CA LYS A 248 -15.39 43.43 31.87
C LYS A 248 -16.92 43.50 31.90
N ASN A 249 -17.64 42.47 31.44
CA ASN A 249 -19.10 42.46 31.32
C ASN A 249 -19.77 41.44 32.27
N VAL A 250 -19.16 41.14 33.41
CA VAL A 250 -19.73 40.27 34.43
C VAL A 250 -20.95 40.95 35.05
N GLN A 251 -22.09 40.29 35.07
CA GLN A 251 -23.33 40.76 35.71
C GLN A 251 -23.49 40.06 37.05
N GLU A 252 -23.74 40.83 38.09
CA GLU A 252 -24.05 40.24 39.40
C GLU A 252 -25.57 40.23 39.62
N ILE A 253 -26.14 39.06 39.84
CA ILE A 253 -27.55 38.83 40.05
C ILE A 253 -27.74 37.99 41.32
N ASN A 254 -28.32 38.54 42.35
CA ASN A 254 -28.53 37.85 43.62
C ASN A 254 -27.23 37.24 44.22
N GLY A 255 -26.08 37.91 44.12
CA GLY A 255 -24.81 37.43 44.61
C GLY A 255 -24.13 36.40 43.68
N ILE A 256 -24.69 36.12 42.50
CA ILE A 256 -24.13 35.20 41.50
C ILE A 256 -23.54 36.04 40.38
N LYS A 257 -22.28 35.78 40.01
CA LYS A 257 -21.58 36.37 38.86
C LYS A 257 -21.94 35.64 37.58
N VAL A 258 -22.79 36.26 36.77
CA VAL A 258 -23.31 35.66 35.55
C VAL A 258 -22.53 36.16 34.35
N ILE A 259 -21.99 35.27 33.59
CA ILE A 259 -21.35 35.52 32.27
C ILE A 259 -22.14 34.79 31.20
N LYS A 260 -22.72 35.53 30.23
CA LYS A 260 -23.45 34.99 29.09
C LYS A 260 -22.94 35.60 27.80
N PHE A 261 -22.73 34.76 26.79
CA PHE A 261 -22.42 35.22 25.45
C PHE A 261 -22.88 34.24 24.35
N CYS A 262 -22.95 34.75 23.13
CA CYS A 262 -23.21 33.95 21.95
C CYS A 262 -22.27 34.42 20.84
N LEU A 263 -21.36 33.55 20.40
CA LEU A 263 -20.37 33.84 19.34
C LEU A 263 -20.14 32.59 18.49
N PRO A 264 -19.90 32.75 17.17
CA PRO A 264 -19.50 31.64 16.31
C PRO A 264 -18.03 31.29 16.58
N MET A 265 -17.82 30.37 17.53
CA MET A 265 -16.49 29.91 17.93
C MET A 265 -16.48 28.40 18.06
N PRO A 266 -15.33 27.71 17.80
CA PRO A 266 -15.20 26.29 18.07
C PRO A 266 -15.51 25.97 19.55
N ALA A 267 -16.20 24.86 19.77
CA ALA A 267 -16.61 24.44 21.12
C ALA A 267 -15.42 24.26 22.08
N GLU A 268 -14.27 23.86 21.57
CA GLU A 268 -13.06 23.68 22.36
C GLU A 268 -12.51 25.01 22.88
N VAL A 269 -12.53 26.05 22.07
CA VAL A 269 -12.13 27.40 22.46
C VAL A 269 -13.03 27.94 23.57
N VAL A 270 -14.34 27.76 23.43
CA VAL A 270 -15.30 28.16 24.47
C VAL A 270 -15.09 27.40 25.79
N LYS A 271 -14.77 26.13 25.70
CA LYS A 271 -14.41 25.31 26.87
C LYS A 271 -13.15 25.85 27.56
N ASN A 272 -12.12 26.19 26.81
CA ASN A 272 -10.88 26.76 27.35
C ASN A 272 -11.14 28.11 28.04
N ILE A 273 -11.90 28.99 27.39
CA ILE A 273 -12.32 30.28 28.00
C ILE A 273 -13.08 30.05 29.32
N ALA A 274 -14.00 29.09 29.33
CA ALA A 274 -14.76 28.76 30.53
C ALA A 274 -13.86 28.31 31.67
N PHE A 275 -12.88 27.44 31.41
CA PHE A 275 -11.92 27.01 32.45
C PHE A 275 -11.02 28.11 32.92
N GLN A 276 -10.55 29.00 32.06
CA GLN A 276 -9.73 30.18 32.43
C GLN A 276 -10.54 31.14 33.29
N LEU A 277 -11.80 31.44 32.92
CA LEU A 277 -12.71 32.29 33.72
C LEU A 277 -12.99 31.69 35.09
N ARG A 278 -13.12 30.37 35.20
CA ARG A 278 -13.26 29.68 36.49
C ARG A 278 -12.00 29.81 37.36
N GLY A 279 -10.80 29.84 36.75
CA GLY A 279 -9.54 30.08 37.47
C GLY A 279 -9.44 31.46 38.07
N GLU A 280 -10.05 32.47 37.40
CA GLU A 280 -10.05 33.87 37.88
C GLU A 280 -11.25 34.17 38.80
N ILE A 281 -12.41 33.61 38.51
CA ILE A 281 -13.62 33.78 39.34
C ILE A 281 -13.93 32.43 40.01
N THR A 282 -13.35 32.21 41.18
CA THR A 282 -13.42 30.93 41.88
C THR A 282 -14.75 30.68 42.53
N GLU A 283 -15.49 31.75 42.93
CA GLU A 283 -16.75 31.63 43.65
C GLU A 283 -17.90 32.37 42.94
N ASN A 284 -19.07 31.79 43.07
CA ASN A 284 -20.34 32.32 42.57
C ASN A 284 -20.38 32.53 41.04
N LEU A 285 -19.57 31.79 40.27
CA LEU A 285 -19.56 31.90 38.83
C LEU A 285 -20.65 31.03 38.17
N PHE A 286 -21.46 31.65 37.33
CA PHE A 286 -22.40 31.01 36.43
C PHE A 286 -22.11 31.45 35.00
N PHE A 287 -21.57 30.54 34.19
CA PHE A 287 -21.16 30.79 32.81
C PHE A 287 -22.06 30.06 31.83
N VAL A 288 -22.55 30.75 30.81
CA VAL A 288 -23.37 30.20 29.72
C VAL A 288 -22.90 30.75 28.40
N ALA A 289 -22.58 29.87 27.47
CA ALA A 289 -22.17 30.22 26.12
C ALA A 289 -22.95 29.44 25.07
N GLY A 290 -23.56 30.17 24.15
CA GLY A 290 -24.11 29.63 22.90
C GLY A 290 -23.09 29.77 21.78
N THR A 291 -22.82 28.68 21.05
CA THR A 291 -21.87 28.67 19.92
C THR A 291 -22.41 27.88 18.74
N VAL A 292 -21.86 28.16 17.57
CA VAL A 292 -22.11 27.36 16.37
C VAL A 292 -20.76 26.80 15.90
N ASP A 293 -20.62 25.48 15.96
CA ASP A 293 -19.43 24.77 15.50
C ASP A 293 -19.81 23.82 14.38
N ALA A 294 -19.15 23.94 13.21
CA ALA A 294 -19.47 23.16 12.01
C ALA A 294 -20.98 23.11 11.68
N ASN A 295 -21.68 24.27 11.70
CA ASN A 295 -23.12 24.40 11.51
C ASN A 295 -23.99 23.69 12.57
N LYS A 296 -23.42 23.32 13.71
CA LYS A 296 -24.17 22.71 14.82
C LYS A 296 -24.22 23.68 15.99
N PRO A 297 -25.41 24.07 16.46
CA PRO A 297 -25.53 24.90 17.64
C PRO A 297 -25.13 24.09 18.88
N MET A 298 -24.35 24.71 19.74
CA MET A 298 -23.87 24.12 20.99
C MET A 298 -24.08 25.07 22.16
N LEU A 299 -24.48 24.53 23.29
CA LEU A 299 -24.64 25.24 24.55
C LEU A 299 -23.63 24.71 25.57
N THR A 300 -22.76 25.60 26.07
CA THR A 300 -21.80 25.28 27.12
C THR A 300 -22.21 25.97 28.40
N VAL A 301 -22.35 25.22 29.50
CA VAL A 301 -22.67 25.73 30.83
C VAL A 301 -21.59 25.27 31.81
N MET A 302 -21.06 26.22 32.58
CA MET A 302 -20.13 25.94 33.67
C MET A 302 -20.53 26.71 34.94
N ILE A 303 -20.41 26.07 36.08
CA ILE A 303 -20.83 26.57 37.38
C ILE A 303 -19.68 26.35 38.37
N SER A 304 -19.42 27.32 39.26
CA SER A 304 -18.44 27.22 40.34
C SER A 304 -18.87 26.17 41.40
N ASP A 305 -17.90 25.61 42.09
CA ASP A 305 -18.11 24.47 43.02
C ASP A 305 -19.07 24.85 44.19
N ASN A 306 -18.98 26.04 44.72
CA ASN A 306 -19.86 26.52 45.79
C ASN A 306 -21.36 26.58 45.34
N LEU A 307 -21.64 26.97 44.06
CA LEU A 307 -22.99 26.97 43.55
C LEU A 307 -23.49 25.54 43.25
N VAL A 308 -22.58 24.62 42.89
CA VAL A 308 -22.90 23.20 42.76
C VAL A 308 -23.25 22.59 44.13
N ALA A 309 -22.49 22.93 45.16
CA ALA A 309 -22.80 22.52 46.54
C ALA A 309 -24.15 23.08 47.04
N GLY A 310 -24.52 24.27 46.56
CA GLY A 310 -25.84 24.92 46.79
C GLY A 310 -27.01 24.30 46.01
N GLY A 311 -26.78 23.17 45.29
CA GLY A 311 -27.82 22.41 44.61
C GLY A 311 -28.00 22.70 43.12
N LEU A 312 -27.25 23.65 42.51
CA LEU A 312 -27.28 23.94 41.07
C LEU A 312 -26.55 22.83 40.30
N LYS A 313 -27.20 22.27 39.28
CA LYS A 313 -26.60 21.22 38.41
C LYS A 313 -26.58 21.67 36.97
N ALA A 314 -25.40 21.91 36.40
CA ALA A 314 -25.23 22.34 35.01
C ALA A 314 -25.96 21.43 34.00
N GLY A 315 -25.93 20.11 34.20
CA GLY A 315 -26.60 19.15 33.30
C GLY A 315 -28.14 19.29 33.30
N ASN A 316 -28.75 19.68 34.44
CA ASN A 316 -30.20 19.89 34.51
C ASN A 316 -30.59 21.20 33.81
N LEU A 317 -29.76 22.24 33.90
CA LEU A 317 -29.99 23.51 33.23
C LEU A 317 -29.91 23.36 31.70
N VAL A 318 -28.93 22.64 31.21
CA VAL A 318 -28.81 22.35 29.80
C VAL A 318 -30.00 21.52 29.29
N LYS A 319 -30.44 20.51 30.02
CA LYS A 319 -31.64 19.72 29.64
C LYS A 319 -32.91 20.56 29.56
N ARG A 320 -33.13 21.48 30.50
CA ARG A 320 -34.28 22.38 30.49
C ARG A 320 -34.22 23.34 29.29
N SER A 321 -33.07 23.89 28.97
CA SER A 321 -32.91 24.78 27.82
C SER A 321 -33.14 24.07 26.48
N CYS A 322 -32.83 22.77 26.39
CA CYS A 322 -33.09 21.98 25.18
C CYS A 322 -34.57 21.59 25.02
N GLN A 323 -35.39 21.64 26.07
CA GLN A 323 -36.80 21.26 26.02
C GLN A 323 -37.73 22.42 25.62
N THR A 324 -37.28 23.65 25.75
CA THR A 324 -38.06 24.86 25.49
C THR A 324 -37.99 25.36 24.04
N ASP A 325 -37.09 24.81 23.23
CA ASP A 325 -36.87 25.24 21.86
C ASP A 325 -37.21 24.10 20.87
N SER A 326 -38.43 24.09 20.37
CA SER A 326 -38.98 23.01 19.53
C SER A 326 -38.43 22.94 18.10
N GLY A 327 -37.31 23.59 17.77
CA GLY A 327 -36.75 23.63 16.42
C GLY A 327 -35.29 23.24 16.24
N TRP A 328 -34.50 23.17 17.30
CA TRP A 328 -33.06 22.97 17.19
C TRP A 328 -32.54 21.83 18.07
N ARG A 329 -31.89 20.82 17.48
CA ARG A 329 -31.17 19.77 18.23
C ARG A 329 -29.86 20.34 18.77
N TRP A 330 -29.84 20.85 20.01
CA TRP A 330 -28.65 21.28 20.70
C TRP A 330 -27.85 20.06 21.20
N ARG A 331 -26.55 19.99 20.90
CA ARG A 331 -25.61 19.11 21.61
C ARG A 331 -25.17 19.81 22.88
N SER A 332 -25.49 19.25 24.03
CA SER A 332 -25.14 19.81 25.33
C SER A 332 -23.78 19.27 25.80
N THR A 333 -22.85 20.17 26.12
CA THR A 333 -21.64 19.86 26.90
C THR A 333 -21.79 20.46 28.31
N SER A 334 -22.09 19.63 29.30
CA SER A 334 -22.00 20.06 30.71
C SER A 334 -20.59 19.75 31.19
N LEU A 335 -19.82 20.76 31.55
CA LEU A 335 -18.50 20.57 32.17
C LEU A 335 -18.72 20.18 33.63
N ARG A 336 -18.58 18.89 33.95
CA ARG A 336 -18.56 18.38 35.34
C ARG A 336 -17.16 18.51 35.94
N ASN A 337 -17.11 18.74 37.26
CA ASN A 337 -15.91 18.48 38.07
C ASN A 337 -15.59 16.98 38.03
N SER A 338 -14.77 16.54 37.11
CA SER A 338 -14.09 15.25 37.21
C SER A 338 -12.60 15.54 37.42
N ARG A 339 -12.07 15.15 38.56
CA ARG A 339 -10.62 14.94 38.72
C ARG A 339 -10.21 14.03 37.57
N TRP A 340 -9.33 14.52 36.72
CA TRP A 340 -8.65 13.66 35.76
C TRP A 340 -7.75 12.71 36.56
N GLN A 341 -8.10 11.42 36.60
CA GLN A 341 -7.12 10.37 36.75
C GLN A 341 -6.52 10.15 35.35
N GLU A 342 -5.24 10.48 35.21
CA GLU A 342 -4.43 9.95 34.12
C GLU A 342 -4.41 8.45 34.26
N SER A 343 -5.13 7.75 33.39
CA SER A 343 -4.87 6.34 33.09
C SER A 343 -3.86 6.31 31.97
N GLY A 344 -2.57 6.17 32.32
CA GLY A 344 -1.56 5.70 31.40
C GLY A 344 -1.88 4.25 31.01
N THR A 345 -1.85 3.99 29.75
CA THR A 345 -1.18 2.91 29.00
C THR A 345 -1.31 3.21 27.52
#